data_6090f5d54ffc976998e5b266c1fba07c
#
_entry.id   6090f5d54ffc976998e5b266c1fba07c
#
_cell.length_a   1.000
_cell.length_b   1.000
_cell.length_c   1.000
_cell.angle_alpha   90.00
_cell.angle_beta   90.00
_cell.angle_gamma   90.00
#
_symmetry.space_group_name_H-M   'P 1'
#
loop_
_entity.id
_entity.type
_entity.pdbx_description
1 polymer ?
#
loop_
_entity_poly.entity_id
_entity_poly.type
_entity_poly.pdbx_seq_one_letter_code
_entity_poly.pdbx_strand_id
1 'polypeptide(L)'
;MNNINNKYRRLGNTCVYIVAVIAIVILSSCKQEDSFEGSDLDTSAPKLTALDTYIRTNYVSKYNIEVLYRWNENVVDNNRFLFPPIEESVQPVLEVVEKIWLDSYAEVGGADFVKLVAPRQLLLVGGRNFNRSGTILLGLAEGGKRITLFETDLVDVSDRANITRFLSTIQHEYCHILNQTIPFDEEGYGKITPSEYTAQWFNTSIAGARELGFISDYSRSSVVEDFAEMVNFMLINSNEEFNAIIDGISNEEARESIRSKEAIVADYFDKQWDIDIYELQEVTARNTQEVINN
;
A
#
# COMPACT_ATOMS: atom_id res chain seq x y z
N MET A 1 -56.47 -59.34 -41.19
CA MET A 1 -55.12 -58.69 -41.23
C MET A 1 -55.10 -57.20 -41.61
N ASN A 2 -56.21 -56.66 -42.13
CA ASN A 2 -56.22 -55.25 -42.60
C ASN A 2 -56.45 -54.15 -41.51
N ASN A 3 -56.86 -54.52 -40.31
CA ASN A 3 -57.20 -53.51 -39.28
C ASN A 3 -55.94 -53.07 -38.39
N ILE A 4 -54.97 -53.88 -38.35
CA ILE A 4 -53.74 -53.58 -37.53
C ILE A 4 -52.85 -52.61 -38.30
N ASN A 5 -52.68 -52.76 -39.60
CA ASN A 5 -51.88 -51.88 -40.42
C ASN A 5 -52.40 -50.42 -40.47
N ASN A 6 -53.70 -50.23 -40.41
CA ASN A 6 -54.32 -48.89 -40.39
C ASN A 6 -54.07 -48.15 -39.03
N LYS A 7 -53.98 -48.91 -37.93
CA LYS A 7 -53.75 -48.32 -36.61
C LYS A 7 -52.29 -47.84 -36.48
N TYR A 8 -51.32 -48.55 -36.95
CA TYR A 8 -49.91 -48.16 -36.96
C TYR A 8 -49.65 -47.02 -37.95
N ARG A 9 -50.32 -46.98 -39.07
CA ARG A 9 -50.21 -45.85 -40.04
C ARG A 9 -50.82 -44.57 -39.50
N ARG A 10 -51.88 -44.63 -38.71
CA ARG A 10 -52.48 -43.45 -38.04
C ARG A 10 -51.56 -43.00 -36.88
N LEU A 11 -51.00 -43.87 -36.09
CA LEU A 11 -50.02 -43.52 -35.03
C LEU A 11 -48.76 -42.87 -35.62
N GLY A 12 -48.21 -43.39 -36.70
CA GLY A 12 -47.06 -42.82 -37.39
C GLY A 12 -47.30 -41.39 -37.86
N ASN A 13 -48.44 -41.15 -38.50
CA ASN A 13 -48.80 -39.83 -38.95
C ASN A 13 -49.03 -38.84 -37.79
N THR A 14 -49.62 -39.27 -36.67
CA THR A 14 -49.80 -38.44 -35.49
C THR A 14 -48.46 -38.06 -34.84
N CYS A 15 -47.49 -38.99 -34.75
CA CYS A 15 -46.15 -38.70 -34.26
C CYS A 15 -45.43 -37.67 -35.16
N VAL A 16 -45.56 -37.80 -36.50
CA VAL A 16 -44.94 -36.84 -37.42
C VAL A 16 -45.53 -35.44 -37.25
N TYR A 17 -46.85 -35.32 -37.07
CA TYR A 17 -47.48 -34.01 -36.82
C TYR A 17 -47.06 -33.41 -35.47
N ILE A 18 -46.94 -34.21 -34.43
CA ILE A 18 -46.47 -33.74 -33.12
C ILE A 18 -45.01 -33.23 -33.21
N VAL A 19 -44.13 -33.97 -33.88
CA VAL A 19 -42.72 -33.56 -34.08
C VAL A 19 -42.64 -32.28 -34.92
N ALA A 20 -43.47 -32.17 -35.97
CA ALA A 20 -43.53 -30.96 -36.80
C ALA A 20 -44.03 -29.74 -36.03
N VAL A 21 -45.04 -29.87 -35.15
CA VAL A 21 -45.53 -28.79 -34.30
C VAL A 21 -44.51 -28.38 -33.27
N ILE A 22 -43.79 -29.35 -32.65
CA ILE A 22 -42.70 -29.04 -31.69
C ILE A 22 -41.57 -28.31 -32.41
N ALA A 23 -41.18 -28.73 -33.61
CA ALA A 23 -40.16 -28.05 -34.41
C ALA A 23 -40.55 -26.60 -34.76
N ILE A 24 -41.80 -26.33 -35.08
CA ILE A 24 -42.30 -24.98 -35.38
C ILE A 24 -42.31 -24.11 -34.12
N VAL A 25 -42.64 -24.66 -32.95
CA VAL A 25 -42.60 -23.92 -31.66
C VAL A 25 -41.16 -23.57 -31.24
N ILE A 26 -40.20 -24.45 -31.51
CA ILE A 26 -38.81 -24.19 -31.23
C ILE A 26 -38.24 -23.12 -32.16
N LEU A 27 -38.68 -23.08 -33.42
CA LEU A 27 -38.20 -22.07 -34.39
C LEU A 27 -38.79 -20.67 -34.16
N SER A 28 -39.90 -20.56 -33.43
CA SER A 28 -40.51 -19.25 -33.09
C SER A 28 -40.04 -18.68 -31.77
N SER A 29 -39.08 -19.34 -31.07
CA SER A 29 -38.53 -18.89 -29.78
C SER A 29 -37.35 -17.93 -29.90
N CYS A 30 -36.89 -17.59 -31.12
CA CYS A 30 -35.98 -16.45 -31.29
C CYS A 30 -36.82 -15.17 -31.29
N LYS A 31 -37.14 -14.63 -30.12
CA LYS A 31 -37.44 -13.21 -30.02
C LYS A 31 -36.13 -12.49 -30.35
N GLN A 32 -36.14 -11.72 -31.41
CA GLN A 32 -35.15 -10.72 -31.69
C GLN A 32 -35.07 -9.86 -30.41
N GLU A 33 -33.98 -9.89 -29.72
CA GLU A 33 -33.74 -8.95 -28.61
C GLU A 33 -33.93 -7.56 -29.22
N ASP A 34 -34.80 -6.76 -28.62
CA ASP A 34 -34.90 -5.36 -28.96
C ASP A 34 -33.50 -4.77 -28.89
N SER A 35 -32.99 -4.31 -30.01
CA SER A 35 -31.75 -3.54 -30.03
C SER A 35 -31.98 -2.37 -29.09
N PHE A 36 -31.28 -2.35 -27.97
CA PHE A 36 -31.24 -1.17 -27.11
C PHE A 36 -30.77 0.01 -27.98
N GLU A 37 -31.71 0.84 -28.40
CA GLU A 37 -31.38 2.09 -29.10
C GLU A 37 -30.70 3.01 -28.08
N GLY A 38 -29.38 3.02 -28.11
CA GLY A 38 -28.55 3.95 -27.36
C GLY A 38 -28.51 3.65 -25.87
N SER A 39 -27.32 3.59 -25.31
CA SER A 39 -27.13 3.69 -23.88
C SER A 39 -27.16 5.18 -23.51
N ASP A 40 -27.98 5.56 -22.53
CA ASP A 40 -27.93 6.90 -21.93
C ASP A 40 -26.66 7.09 -21.07
N LEU A 41 -25.82 6.04 -20.97
CA LEU A 41 -24.54 6.12 -20.29
C LEU A 41 -23.56 6.94 -21.13
N ASP A 42 -23.07 8.01 -20.55
CA ASP A 42 -21.95 8.77 -21.13
C ASP A 42 -20.70 7.90 -21.16
N THR A 43 -20.32 7.43 -22.35
CA THR A 43 -19.12 6.63 -22.59
C THR A 43 -17.92 7.49 -23.01
N SER A 44 -18.06 8.82 -22.98
CA SER A 44 -16.93 9.71 -23.25
C SER A 44 -15.84 9.51 -22.21
N ALA A 45 -14.58 9.62 -22.65
CA ALA A 45 -13.45 9.57 -21.71
C ALA A 45 -13.56 10.76 -20.73
N PRO A 46 -13.37 10.55 -19.41
CA PRO A 46 -13.39 11.62 -18.43
C PRO A 46 -12.42 12.74 -18.84
N LYS A 47 -12.86 13.99 -18.73
CA LYS A 47 -12.01 15.13 -19.01
C LYS A 47 -10.96 15.24 -17.87
N LEU A 48 -9.70 14.96 -18.20
CA LEU A 48 -8.61 15.00 -17.23
C LEU A 48 -8.31 16.45 -16.81
N THR A 49 -8.12 16.65 -15.51
CA THR A 49 -7.56 17.89 -14.96
C THR A 49 -6.03 17.92 -15.15
N ALA A 50 -5.41 19.05 -14.83
CA ALA A 50 -3.93 19.14 -14.81
C ALA A 50 -3.34 18.13 -13.80
N LEU A 51 -3.96 18.02 -12.61
CA LEU A 51 -3.56 17.08 -11.57
C LEU A 51 -3.71 15.61 -12.04
N ASP A 52 -4.82 15.26 -12.72
CA ASP A 52 -4.98 13.91 -13.27
C ASP A 52 -3.89 13.58 -14.31
N THR A 53 -3.49 14.59 -15.11
CA THR A 53 -2.41 14.44 -16.09
C THR A 53 -1.06 14.26 -15.40
N TYR A 54 -0.76 15.04 -14.35
CA TYR A 54 0.42 14.89 -13.51
C TYR A 54 0.50 13.48 -12.91
N ILE A 55 -0.58 13.02 -12.25
CA ILE A 55 -0.65 11.69 -11.64
C ILE A 55 -0.43 10.58 -12.69
N ARG A 56 -1.05 10.68 -13.85
CA ARG A 56 -0.86 9.70 -14.91
C ARG A 56 0.57 9.62 -15.39
N THR A 57 1.23 10.74 -15.54
CA THR A 57 2.60 10.81 -16.03
C THR A 57 3.60 10.29 -14.99
N ASN A 58 3.52 10.80 -13.76
CA ASN A 58 4.56 10.61 -12.76
C ASN A 58 4.33 9.37 -11.88
N TYR A 59 3.09 8.85 -11.79
CA TYR A 59 2.75 7.70 -10.96
C TYR A 59 2.29 6.49 -11.77
N VAL A 60 1.26 6.65 -12.60
CA VAL A 60 0.70 5.50 -13.34
C VAL A 60 1.68 5.00 -14.40
N SER A 61 2.16 5.88 -15.27
CA SER A 61 3.05 5.50 -16.39
C SER A 61 4.46 5.15 -15.91
N LYS A 62 4.97 5.87 -14.90
CA LYS A 62 6.34 5.70 -14.39
C LYS A 62 6.48 4.50 -13.47
N TYR A 63 5.53 4.29 -12.53
CA TYR A 63 5.63 3.31 -11.43
C TYR A 63 4.48 2.29 -11.38
N ASN A 64 3.45 2.42 -12.22
CA ASN A 64 2.24 1.59 -12.17
C ASN A 64 1.50 1.73 -10.82
N ILE A 65 1.46 2.94 -10.28
CA ILE A 65 0.78 3.30 -9.03
C ILE A 65 -0.41 4.18 -9.36
N GLU A 66 -1.61 3.76 -8.97
CA GLU A 66 -2.82 4.56 -9.00
C GLU A 66 -2.90 5.45 -7.74
N VAL A 67 -3.13 6.75 -7.91
CA VAL A 67 -3.32 7.67 -6.79
C VAL A 67 -4.82 7.98 -6.66
N LEU A 68 -5.37 7.66 -5.51
CA LEU A 68 -6.75 7.88 -5.14
C LEU A 68 -6.83 9.09 -4.21
N TYR A 69 -7.25 10.26 -4.71
CA TYR A 69 -7.39 11.48 -3.93
C TYR A 69 -8.82 12.00 -3.88
N ARG A 70 -9.69 11.53 -4.78
CA ARG A 70 -11.12 11.83 -4.74
C ARG A 70 -11.84 10.85 -3.81
N TRP A 71 -12.87 11.35 -3.12
CA TRP A 71 -13.62 10.52 -2.20
C TRP A 71 -14.26 9.31 -2.90
N ASN A 72 -14.03 8.15 -2.32
CA ASN A 72 -14.64 6.90 -2.73
C ASN A 72 -14.96 6.07 -1.49
N GLU A 73 -16.23 6.02 -1.13
CA GLU A 73 -16.72 5.29 0.05
C GLU A 73 -16.42 3.80 0.04
N ASN A 74 -16.12 3.21 -1.12
CA ASN A 74 -15.78 1.80 -1.23
C ASN A 74 -14.33 1.48 -0.84
N VAL A 75 -13.49 2.50 -0.69
CA VAL A 75 -12.06 2.33 -0.39
C VAL A 75 -11.64 2.96 0.94
N VAL A 76 -12.54 3.63 1.63
CA VAL A 76 -12.31 4.25 2.94
C VAL A 76 -13.08 3.51 4.04
N ASP A 77 -12.58 3.57 5.28
CA ASP A 77 -13.31 3.05 6.45
C ASP A 77 -14.45 4.01 6.83
N ASN A 78 -15.68 3.67 6.45
CA ASN A 78 -16.88 4.46 6.73
C ASN A 78 -17.26 4.55 8.23
N ASN A 79 -16.57 3.81 9.12
CA ASN A 79 -16.73 3.94 10.57
C ASN A 79 -15.81 5.01 11.18
N ARG A 80 -15.03 5.70 10.34
CA ARG A 80 -14.08 6.75 10.72
C ARG A 80 -14.54 8.10 10.17
N PHE A 81 -14.17 9.17 10.85
CA PHE A 81 -14.42 10.54 10.36
C PHE A 81 -13.28 10.97 9.43
N LEU A 82 -13.33 10.47 8.19
CA LEU A 82 -12.34 10.75 7.17
C LEU A 82 -12.94 11.68 6.10
N PHE A 83 -12.08 12.43 5.44
CA PHE A 83 -12.45 13.30 4.32
C PHE A 83 -11.34 13.34 3.26
N PRO A 84 -11.69 13.64 2.00
CA PRO A 84 -10.69 13.72 0.94
C PRO A 84 -9.70 14.85 1.18
N PRO A 85 -8.49 14.79 0.63
CA PRO A 85 -7.57 15.92 0.68
C PRO A 85 -8.09 17.10 -0.13
N ILE A 86 -7.63 18.30 0.23
CA ILE A 86 -7.79 19.50 -0.59
C ILE A 86 -6.97 19.30 -1.87
N GLU A 87 -7.58 19.56 -3.04
CA GLU A 87 -6.97 19.23 -4.34
C GLU A 87 -5.62 19.93 -4.52
N GLU A 88 -5.48 21.16 -4.01
CA GLU A 88 -4.25 21.95 -4.06
C GLU A 88 -3.11 21.36 -3.24
N SER A 89 -3.40 20.57 -2.20
CA SER A 89 -2.40 19.90 -1.36
C SER A 89 -1.85 18.63 -2.01
N VAL A 90 -2.56 18.04 -2.98
CA VAL A 90 -2.25 16.72 -3.52
C VAL A 90 -0.93 16.71 -4.27
N GLN A 91 -0.73 17.61 -5.24
CA GLN A 91 0.47 17.61 -6.06
C GLN A 91 1.75 17.87 -5.25
N PRO A 92 1.83 18.89 -4.36
CA PRO A 92 3.01 19.11 -3.53
C PRO A 92 3.40 17.88 -2.68
N VAL A 93 2.42 17.21 -2.09
CA VAL A 93 2.66 15.99 -1.32
C VAL A 93 3.17 14.85 -2.20
N LEU A 94 2.59 14.69 -3.39
CA LEU A 94 3.04 13.68 -4.33
C LEU A 94 4.47 13.94 -4.83
N GLU A 95 4.88 15.20 -5.02
CA GLU A 95 6.26 15.56 -5.37
C GLU A 95 7.25 15.14 -4.28
N VAL A 96 6.89 15.33 -3.00
CA VAL A 96 7.69 14.84 -1.86
C VAL A 96 7.76 13.32 -1.85
N VAL A 97 6.62 12.65 -2.01
CA VAL A 97 6.52 11.17 -2.05
C VAL A 97 7.37 10.60 -3.19
N GLU A 98 7.26 11.18 -4.39
CA GLU A 98 8.03 10.74 -5.55
C GLU A 98 9.53 10.91 -5.30
N LYS A 99 9.96 12.12 -4.94
CA LYS A 99 11.38 12.45 -4.80
C LYS A 99 12.08 11.66 -3.69
N ILE A 100 11.47 11.59 -2.49
CA ILE A 100 12.17 11.04 -1.32
C ILE A 100 11.99 9.52 -1.21
N TRP A 101 10.84 9.00 -1.62
CA TRP A 101 10.59 7.55 -1.54
C TRP A 101 10.85 6.85 -2.87
N LEU A 102 10.06 7.11 -3.92
CA LEU A 102 10.10 6.33 -5.14
C LEU A 102 11.42 6.49 -5.90
N ASP A 103 11.92 7.73 -6.04
CA ASP A 103 13.18 7.99 -6.74
C ASP A 103 14.38 7.44 -5.97
N SER A 104 14.36 7.46 -4.62
CA SER A 104 15.44 6.86 -3.82
C SER A 104 15.56 5.36 -4.02
N TYR A 105 14.44 4.65 -3.96
CA TYR A 105 14.44 3.21 -4.24
C TYR A 105 14.72 2.88 -5.71
N ALA A 106 14.31 3.74 -6.64
CA ALA A 106 14.62 3.56 -8.06
C ALA A 106 16.11 3.80 -8.37
N GLU A 107 16.77 4.71 -7.65
CA GLU A 107 18.20 4.98 -7.82
C GLU A 107 19.06 3.80 -7.34
N VAL A 108 18.74 3.22 -6.17
CA VAL A 108 19.55 2.15 -5.58
C VAL A 108 19.11 0.76 -6.07
N GLY A 109 17.82 0.48 -6.07
CA GLY A 109 17.26 -0.84 -6.48
C GLY A 109 16.92 -0.94 -7.97
N GLY A 110 17.00 0.18 -8.70
CA GLY A 110 16.62 0.26 -10.11
C GLY A 110 15.14 0.55 -10.34
N ALA A 111 14.82 1.14 -11.50
CA ALA A 111 13.45 1.54 -11.85
C ALA A 111 12.47 0.35 -11.93
N ASP A 112 12.95 -0.83 -12.27
CA ASP A 112 12.10 -2.04 -12.36
C ASP A 112 11.76 -2.59 -10.97
N PHE A 113 12.63 -2.44 -9.98
CA PHE A 113 12.33 -2.79 -8.59
C PHE A 113 11.07 -2.07 -8.10
N VAL A 114 11.03 -0.73 -8.24
CA VAL A 114 9.87 0.06 -7.79
C VAL A 114 8.60 -0.39 -8.52
N LYS A 115 8.64 -0.60 -9.83
CA LYS A 115 7.48 -1.07 -10.61
C LYS A 115 6.96 -2.44 -10.17
N LEU A 116 7.85 -3.32 -9.71
CA LEU A 116 7.50 -4.68 -9.31
C LEU A 116 6.94 -4.71 -7.88
N VAL A 117 7.52 -3.96 -6.96
CA VAL A 117 7.31 -4.11 -5.52
C VAL A 117 6.50 -2.97 -4.90
N ALA A 118 6.43 -1.78 -5.53
CA ALA A 118 5.62 -0.68 -5.01
C ALA A 118 4.12 -1.08 -4.93
N PRO A 119 3.37 -0.50 -3.96
CA PRO A 119 1.93 -0.69 -3.88
C PRO A 119 1.26 -0.25 -5.18
N ARG A 120 0.17 -0.92 -5.55
CA ARG A 120 -0.58 -0.55 -6.76
C ARG A 120 -1.45 0.68 -6.58
N GLN A 121 -1.69 1.07 -5.33
CA GLN A 121 -2.52 2.22 -5.00
C GLN A 121 -1.93 3.03 -3.84
N LEU A 122 -1.99 4.35 -3.97
CA LEU A 122 -1.84 5.30 -2.88
C LEU A 122 -3.21 5.95 -2.65
N LEU A 123 -3.78 5.82 -1.45
CA LEU A 123 -4.99 6.50 -1.05
C LEU A 123 -4.61 7.69 -0.17
N LEU A 124 -4.99 8.90 -0.59
CA LEU A 124 -4.73 10.13 0.16
C LEU A 124 -5.97 10.54 0.92
N VAL A 125 -5.80 10.83 2.20
CA VAL A 125 -6.85 11.31 3.12
C VAL A 125 -6.39 12.63 3.74
N GLY A 126 -7.23 13.67 3.67
CA GLY A 126 -6.85 15.03 4.08
C GLY A 126 -6.58 15.16 5.58
N GLY A 127 -7.41 14.52 6.40
CA GLY A 127 -7.38 14.67 7.85
C GLY A 127 -6.75 13.52 8.61
N ARG A 128 -6.78 13.67 9.94
CA ARG A 128 -6.29 12.69 10.90
C ARG A 128 -7.22 11.50 11.05
N ASN A 129 -6.64 10.33 11.21
CA ASN A 129 -7.37 9.13 11.59
C ASN A 129 -7.09 8.79 13.07
N PHE A 130 -8.12 8.83 13.90
CA PHE A 130 -8.00 8.57 15.34
C PHE A 130 -8.45 7.16 15.67
N ASN A 131 -7.63 6.44 16.42
CA ASN A 131 -8.03 5.19 17.06
C ASN A 131 -8.95 5.47 18.27
N ARG A 132 -9.70 4.46 18.71
CA ARG A 132 -10.55 4.56 19.93
C ARG A 132 -9.73 4.86 21.18
N SER A 133 -8.45 4.51 21.20
CA SER A 133 -7.49 4.84 22.26
C SER A 133 -7.08 6.32 22.30
N GLY A 134 -7.42 7.09 21.26
CA GLY A 134 -6.96 8.47 21.07
C GLY A 134 -5.60 8.59 20.37
N THR A 135 -4.95 7.48 20.04
CA THR A 135 -3.73 7.49 19.21
C THR A 135 -4.08 7.81 17.76
N ILE A 136 -3.15 8.44 17.05
CA ILE A 136 -3.31 8.79 15.63
C ILE A 136 -2.72 7.66 14.80
N LEU A 137 -3.50 7.20 13.81
CA LEU A 137 -3.02 6.33 12.76
C LEU A 137 -2.51 7.21 11.62
N LEU A 138 -1.22 7.14 11.31
CA LEU A 138 -0.58 7.97 10.28
C LEU A 138 -0.67 7.35 8.90
N GLY A 139 -0.67 6.01 8.80
CA GLY A 139 -0.79 5.25 7.58
C GLY A 139 -1.40 3.89 7.80
N LEU A 140 -1.58 3.15 6.73
CA LEU A 140 -2.06 1.78 6.73
C LEU A 140 -1.65 1.09 5.44
N ALA A 141 -0.94 -0.04 5.55
CA ALA A 141 -0.71 -0.94 4.43
C ALA A 141 -1.82 -2.00 4.34
N GLU A 142 -2.50 -2.06 3.21
CA GLU A 142 -3.64 -2.96 3.00
C GLU A 142 -3.28 -4.07 2.01
N GLY A 143 -2.99 -5.25 2.56
CA GLY A 143 -2.80 -6.49 1.78
C GLY A 143 -1.69 -6.41 0.72
N GLY A 144 -0.63 -5.65 0.96
CA GLY A 144 0.49 -5.48 0.02
C GLY A 144 0.15 -4.71 -1.27
N LYS A 145 -1.06 -4.12 -1.36
CA LYS A 145 -1.55 -3.50 -2.60
C LYS A 145 -1.79 -2.00 -2.49
N ARG A 146 -2.08 -1.49 -1.30
CA ARG A 146 -2.41 -0.09 -1.06
C ARG A 146 -1.68 0.43 0.16
N ILE A 147 -1.17 1.65 0.06
CA ILE A 147 -0.82 2.46 1.22
C ILE A 147 -1.84 3.59 1.31
N THR A 148 -2.47 3.74 2.48
CA THR A 148 -3.31 4.88 2.81
C THR A 148 -2.49 5.87 3.62
N LEU A 149 -2.43 7.12 3.18
CA LEU A 149 -1.71 8.22 3.83
C LEU A 149 -2.72 9.20 4.39
N PHE A 150 -2.72 9.38 5.69
CA PHE A 150 -3.54 10.36 6.39
C PHE A 150 -2.80 11.68 6.55
N GLU A 151 -3.52 12.72 6.98
CA GLU A 151 -2.97 14.05 7.23
C GLU A 151 -2.36 14.75 5.99
N THR A 152 -2.79 14.36 4.77
CA THR A 152 -2.25 14.94 3.53
C THR A 152 -2.35 16.47 3.48
N ASP A 153 -3.42 17.06 4.05
CA ASP A 153 -3.61 18.52 4.10
C ASP A 153 -2.77 19.22 5.18
N LEU A 154 -2.09 18.46 6.02
CA LEU A 154 -1.25 18.97 7.10
C LEU A 154 0.25 18.88 6.77
N VAL A 155 0.59 18.38 5.58
CA VAL A 155 2.00 18.28 5.15
C VAL A 155 2.50 19.68 4.81
N ASP A 156 3.50 20.14 5.56
CA ASP A 156 4.25 21.36 5.28
C ASP A 156 5.59 20.98 4.65
N VAL A 157 5.69 21.21 3.34
CA VAL A 157 6.88 20.86 2.56
C VAL A 157 8.10 21.74 2.88
N SER A 158 7.92 22.83 3.61
CA SER A 158 9.01 23.69 4.08
C SER A 158 9.54 23.29 5.47
N ASP A 159 8.85 22.42 6.20
CA ASP A 159 9.23 21.94 7.52
C ASP A 159 9.81 20.51 7.47
N ARG A 160 11.12 20.40 7.70
CA ARG A 160 11.81 19.11 7.74
C ARG A 160 11.16 18.11 8.71
N ALA A 161 10.78 18.55 9.90
CA ALA A 161 10.20 17.66 10.90
C ALA A 161 8.83 17.11 10.44
N ASN A 162 8.05 17.96 9.77
CA ASN A 162 6.77 17.56 9.20
C ASN A 162 6.94 16.57 8.04
N ILE A 163 7.84 16.84 7.09
CA ILE A 163 8.20 15.91 6.00
C ILE A 163 8.70 14.59 6.58
N THR A 164 9.63 14.61 7.53
CA THR A 164 10.20 13.40 8.14
C THR A 164 9.10 12.55 8.78
N ARG A 165 8.17 13.16 9.51
CA ARG A 165 7.03 12.44 10.11
C ARG A 165 6.12 11.81 9.07
N PHE A 166 5.84 12.51 7.98
CA PHE A 166 5.02 12.00 6.89
C PHE A 166 5.71 10.84 6.14
N LEU A 167 7.00 10.98 5.84
CA LEU A 167 7.80 9.94 5.21
C LEU A 167 8.02 8.72 6.11
N SER A 168 8.15 8.94 7.42
CA SER A 168 8.22 7.86 8.42
C SER A 168 7.07 6.87 8.22
N THR A 169 5.87 7.38 8.02
CA THR A 169 4.71 6.53 7.72
C THR A 169 4.91 5.71 6.45
N ILE A 170 5.37 6.34 5.37
CA ILE A 170 5.54 5.67 4.08
C ILE A 170 6.59 4.57 4.17
N GLN A 171 7.75 4.86 4.78
CA GLN A 171 8.83 3.89 4.93
C GLN A 171 8.41 2.69 5.78
N HIS A 172 7.69 2.95 6.86
CA HIS A 172 7.14 1.91 7.74
C HIS A 172 6.16 1.00 6.98
N GLU A 173 5.15 1.58 6.34
CA GLU A 173 4.12 0.82 5.61
C GLU A 173 4.71 0.09 4.39
N TYR A 174 5.68 0.70 3.72
CA TYR A 174 6.34 0.04 2.60
C TYR A 174 7.20 -1.14 3.05
N CYS A 175 7.83 -1.06 4.21
CA CYS A 175 8.51 -2.20 4.81
C CYS A 175 7.57 -3.40 5.01
N HIS A 176 6.34 -3.17 5.46
CA HIS A 176 5.34 -4.24 5.56
C HIS A 176 5.01 -4.87 4.19
N ILE A 177 4.95 -4.07 3.12
CA ILE A 177 4.74 -4.60 1.76
C ILE A 177 5.92 -5.46 1.32
N LEU A 178 7.15 -5.03 1.58
CA LEU A 178 8.36 -5.82 1.32
C LEU A 178 8.31 -7.16 2.06
N ASN A 179 8.00 -7.14 3.36
CA ASN A 179 7.92 -8.32 4.21
C ASN A 179 6.78 -9.27 3.83
N GLN A 180 5.66 -8.76 3.32
CA GLN A 180 4.56 -9.58 2.79
C GLN A 180 4.93 -10.24 1.46
N THR A 181 5.83 -9.64 0.70
CA THR A 181 6.32 -10.19 -0.57
C THR A 181 7.42 -11.23 -0.34
N ILE A 182 8.43 -10.89 0.46
CA ILE A 182 9.50 -11.81 0.89
C ILE A 182 9.66 -11.60 2.41
N PRO A 183 9.25 -12.57 3.24
CA PRO A 183 9.37 -12.46 4.69
C PRO A 183 10.84 -12.38 5.16
N PHE A 184 11.09 -11.60 6.22
CA PHE A 184 12.37 -11.62 6.93
C PHE A 184 12.41 -12.77 7.96
N ASP A 185 13.55 -13.02 8.58
CA ASP A 185 13.70 -14.00 9.68
C ASP A 185 13.11 -13.44 10.99
N GLU A 186 11.77 -13.54 11.14
CA GLU A 186 11.05 -13.09 12.33
C GLU A 186 11.51 -13.81 13.59
N GLU A 187 11.85 -15.10 13.51
CA GLU A 187 12.28 -15.88 14.66
C GLU A 187 13.66 -15.43 15.16
N GLY A 188 14.60 -15.24 14.24
CA GLY A 188 15.95 -14.75 14.57
C GLY A 188 15.91 -13.34 15.14
N TYR A 189 15.15 -12.45 14.50
CA TYR A 189 15.00 -11.06 14.94
C TYR A 189 14.33 -10.96 16.32
N GLY A 190 13.24 -11.66 16.52
CA GLY A 190 12.48 -11.65 17.79
C GLY A 190 13.24 -12.21 18.99
N LYS A 191 14.28 -13.05 18.77
CA LYS A 191 15.12 -13.60 19.83
C LYS A 191 16.10 -12.57 20.42
N ILE A 192 16.30 -11.42 19.81
CA ILE A 192 17.21 -10.38 20.32
C ILE A 192 16.64 -9.75 21.58
N THR A 193 15.34 -9.44 21.62
CA THR A 193 14.65 -8.81 22.75
C THR A 193 13.33 -9.50 23.10
N PRO A 194 13.32 -10.83 23.36
CA PRO A 194 12.10 -11.65 23.35
C PRO A 194 11.10 -11.34 24.47
N SER A 195 11.58 -10.83 25.62
CA SER A 195 10.74 -10.56 26.80
C SER A 195 10.14 -9.15 26.82
N GLU A 196 10.53 -8.28 25.90
CA GLU A 196 10.23 -6.84 25.97
C GLU A 196 9.11 -6.38 25.05
N TYR A 197 8.56 -7.28 24.20
CA TYR A 197 7.36 -7.00 23.40
C TYR A 197 6.09 -6.93 24.26
N THR A 198 5.23 -5.95 24.02
CA THR A 198 4.02 -5.74 24.81
C THR A 198 2.93 -4.99 24.05
N ALA A 199 1.68 -5.40 24.22
CA ALA A 199 0.52 -4.67 23.71
C ALA A 199 0.33 -3.27 24.36
N GLN A 200 1.03 -2.99 25.47
CA GLN A 200 0.99 -1.71 26.19
C GLN A 200 2.22 -0.84 25.89
N TRP A 201 2.79 -0.97 24.70
CA TRP A 201 3.99 -0.24 24.24
C TRP A 201 3.90 1.28 24.51
N PHE A 202 2.72 1.88 24.36
CA PHE A 202 2.45 3.30 24.53
C PHE A 202 2.61 3.82 25.97
N ASN A 203 2.82 2.93 26.95
CA ASN A 203 3.15 3.30 28.34
C ASN A 203 4.64 3.57 28.55
N THR A 204 5.47 3.33 27.54
CA THR A 204 6.91 3.58 27.58
C THR A 204 7.24 4.74 26.67
N SER A 205 8.12 5.63 27.07
CA SER A 205 8.63 6.68 26.18
C SER A 205 9.61 6.10 25.15
N ILE A 206 9.81 6.80 24.03
CA ILE A 206 10.84 6.43 23.04
C ILE A 206 12.21 6.25 23.70
N ALA A 207 12.62 7.17 24.59
CA ALA A 207 13.88 7.05 25.32
C ALA A 207 13.92 5.79 26.19
N GLY A 208 12.82 5.47 26.87
CA GLY A 208 12.71 4.25 27.67
C GLY A 208 12.74 2.98 26.82
N ALA A 209 12.12 2.98 25.65
CA ALA A 209 12.16 1.85 24.73
C ALA A 209 13.59 1.61 24.20
N ARG A 210 14.33 2.69 23.93
CA ARG A 210 15.74 2.60 23.51
C ARG A 210 16.64 1.95 24.56
N GLU A 211 16.42 2.22 25.83
CA GLU A 211 17.14 1.56 26.94
C GLU A 211 16.78 0.06 27.10
N LEU A 212 15.76 -0.42 26.38
CA LEU A 212 15.33 -1.82 26.31
C LEU A 212 15.73 -2.51 25.00
N GLY A 213 16.46 -1.83 24.11
CA GLY A 213 16.92 -2.38 22.82
C GLY A 213 15.92 -2.25 21.68
N PHE A 214 15.06 -1.23 21.70
CA PHE A 214 14.12 -0.88 20.63
C PHE A 214 14.38 0.53 20.12
N ILE A 215 14.27 0.74 18.81
CA ILE A 215 14.55 2.06 18.22
C ILE A 215 13.46 3.08 18.54
N SER A 216 12.19 2.63 18.69
CA SER A 216 11.02 3.42 19.08
C SER A 216 10.18 2.69 20.14
N ASP A 217 9.25 3.40 20.75
CA ASP A 217 8.26 2.80 21.65
C ASP A 217 7.32 1.86 20.91
N TYR A 218 6.91 2.21 19.69
CA TYR A 218 6.05 1.38 18.85
C TYR A 218 6.72 0.08 18.41
N SER A 219 8.03 0.04 18.27
CA SER A 219 8.81 -1.19 18.04
C SER A 219 8.47 -2.30 19.03
N ARG A 220 8.06 -1.96 20.25
CA ARG A 220 7.69 -2.93 21.29
C ARG A 220 6.36 -3.62 21.06
N SER A 221 5.56 -3.21 20.07
CA SER A 221 4.23 -3.77 19.86
C SER A 221 4.26 -5.20 19.33
N SER A 222 5.18 -5.50 18.41
CA SER A 222 5.42 -6.84 17.86
C SER A 222 6.76 -6.90 17.11
N VAL A 223 7.22 -8.10 16.81
CA VAL A 223 8.46 -8.34 16.01
C VAL A 223 8.37 -7.70 14.63
N VAL A 224 7.19 -7.77 14.00
CA VAL A 224 6.96 -7.23 12.65
C VAL A 224 7.01 -5.70 12.65
N GLU A 225 6.42 -5.06 13.67
CA GLU A 225 6.48 -3.61 13.83
C GLU A 225 7.88 -3.12 14.19
N ASP A 226 8.61 -3.88 15.00
CA ASP A 226 9.99 -3.56 15.37
C ASP A 226 10.91 -3.57 14.15
N PHE A 227 10.75 -4.55 13.27
CA PHE A 227 11.50 -4.59 12.02
C PHE A 227 11.16 -3.39 11.11
N ALA A 228 9.86 -3.07 10.96
CA ALA A 228 9.40 -1.95 10.15
C ALA A 228 9.89 -0.60 10.71
N GLU A 229 9.85 -0.42 12.03
CA GLU A 229 10.38 0.76 12.71
C GLU A 229 11.89 0.88 12.55
N MET A 230 12.65 -0.22 12.59
CA MET A 230 14.08 -0.18 12.35
C MET A 230 14.40 0.32 10.94
N VAL A 231 13.76 -0.23 9.91
CA VAL A 231 13.89 0.23 8.52
C VAL A 231 13.50 1.71 8.41
N ASN A 232 12.37 2.08 8.99
CA ASN A 232 11.89 3.45 9.01
C ASN A 232 12.93 4.41 9.59
N PHE A 233 13.42 4.13 10.82
CA PHE A 233 14.41 5.00 11.49
C PHE A 233 15.74 5.08 10.76
N MET A 234 16.18 4.02 10.10
CA MET A 234 17.36 4.08 9.23
C MET A 234 17.11 5.05 8.05
N LEU A 235 15.95 5.00 7.40
CA LEU A 235 15.71 5.74 6.16
C LEU A 235 15.28 7.19 6.35
N ILE A 236 14.70 7.56 7.50
CA ILE A 236 14.32 8.97 7.78
C ILE A 236 15.43 9.79 8.44
N ASN A 237 16.53 9.15 8.85
CA ASN A 237 17.69 9.79 9.45
C ASN A 237 18.90 9.59 8.54
N SER A 238 19.80 10.55 8.51
CA SER A 238 21.14 10.31 7.94
C SER A 238 21.89 9.25 8.77
N ASN A 239 22.94 8.69 8.20
CA ASN A 239 23.77 7.72 8.92
C ASN A 239 24.34 8.34 10.21
N GLU A 240 24.76 9.61 10.19
CA GLU A 240 25.24 10.33 11.37
C GLU A 240 24.13 10.48 12.42
N GLU A 241 22.94 10.91 12.02
CA GLU A 241 21.77 11.08 12.92
C GLU A 241 21.34 9.75 13.54
N PHE A 242 21.29 8.67 12.74
CA PHE A 242 20.94 7.33 13.21
C PHE A 242 21.98 6.80 14.22
N ASN A 243 23.27 6.95 13.93
CA ASN A 243 24.33 6.57 14.85
C ASN A 243 24.28 7.38 16.15
N ALA A 244 24.04 8.69 16.08
CA ALA A 244 23.89 9.54 17.25
C ALA A 244 22.72 9.12 18.17
N ILE A 245 21.61 8.63 17.58
CA ILE A 245 20.51 8.06 18.35
C ILE A 245 20.97 6.85 19.16
N ILE A 246 21.71 5.93 18.57
CA ILE A 246 22.16 4.70 19.23
C ILE A 246 23.24 5.01 20.26
N ASP A 247 24.19 5.86 19.91
CA ASP A 247 25.29 6.25 20.82
C ASP A 247 24.81 7.01 22.06
N GLY A 248 23.63 7.66 21.96
CA GLY A 248 22.97 8.31 23.09
C GLY A 248 22.28 7.37 24.09
N ILE A 249 22.20 6.07 23.81
CA ILE A 249 21.60 5.06 24.72
C ILE A 249 22.62 4.69 25.81
N SER A 250 22.21 4.76 27.07
CA SER A 250 23.12 4.51 28.21
C SER A 250 23.40 3.02 28.40
N ASN A 251 22.40 2.17 28.18
CA ASN A 251 22.51 0.72 28.33
C ASN A 251 23.27 0.09 27.17
N GLU A 252 24.43 -0.52 27.46
CA GLU A 252 25.26 -1.15 26.44
C GLU A 252 24.61 -2.37 25.78
N GLU A 253 23.92 -3.23 26.55
CA GLU A 253 23.20 -4.39 26.02
C GLU A 253 22.06 -3.95 25.07
N ALA A 254 21.41 -2.82 25.36
CA ALA A 254 20.38 -2.25 24.51
C ALA A 254 20.98 -1.73 23.19
N ARG A 255 22.15 -1.05 23.22
CA ARG A 255 22.86 -0.65 22.00
C ARG A 255 23.21 -1.86 21.13
N GLU A 256 23.79 -2.91 21.75
CA GLU A 256 24.14 -4.15 21.04
C GLU A 256 22.90 -4.83 20.44
N SER A 257 21.77 -4.81 21.13
CA SER A 257 20.50 -5.34 20.63
C SER A 257 20.02 -4.58 19.39
N ILE A 258 20.05 -3.24 19.42
CA ILE A 258 19.67 -2.42 18.27
C ILE A 258 20.64 -2.64 17.09
N ARG A 259 21.96 -2.72 17.34
CA ARG A 259 22.94 -3.02 16.28
C ARG A 259 22.75 -4.42 15.67
N SER A 260 22.37 -5.40 16.48
CA SER A 260 22.05 -6.74 15.99
C SER A 260 20.81 -6.75 15.09
N LYS A 261 19.80 -5.98 15.45
CA LYS A 261 18.59 -5.77 14.64
C LYS A 261 18.90 -5.05 13.33
N GLU A 262 19.70 -3.99 13.38
CA GLU A 262 20.20 -3.26 12.22
C GLU A 262 20.92 -4.19 11.24
N ALA A 263 21.79 -5.08 11.74
CA ALA A 263 22.51 -6.03 10.91
C ALA A 263 21.57 -7.02 10.19
N ILE A 264 20.49 -7.46 10.85
CA ILE A 264 19.50 -8.33 10.21
C ILE A 264 18.72 -7.57 9.13
N VAL A 265 18.39 -6.30 9.37
CA VAL A 265 17.75 -5.44 8.36
C VAL A 265 18.67 -5.26 7.15
N ALA A 266 19.96 -4.96 7.37
CA ALA A 266 20.91 -4.80 6.28
C ALA A 266 21.06 -6.11 5.47
N ASP A 267 21.19 -7.24 6.14
CA ASP A 267 21.27 -8.56 5.51
C ASP A 267 20.00 -8.93 4.71
N TYR A 268 18.83 -8.54 5.19
CA TYR A 268 17.56 -8.74 4.49
C TYR A 268 17.49 -7.90 3.20
N PHE A 269 17.85 -6.63 3.25
CA PHE A 269 17.82 -5.77 2.06
C PHE A 269 18.85 -6.23 1.02
N ASP A 270 20.07 -6.56 1.43
CA ASP A 270 21.11 -7.08 0.55
C ASP A 270 20.70 -8.41 -0.11
N LYS A 271 20.33 -9.42 0.69
CA LYS A 271 20.09 -10.78 0.17
C LYS A 271 18.76 -10.97 -0.56
N GLN A 272 17.70 -10.28 -0.13
CA GLN A 272 16.37 -10.49 -0.68
C GLN A 272 16.04 -9.50 -1.79
N TRP A 273 16.66 -8.31 -1.76
CA TRP A 273 16.30 -7.22 -2.65
C TRP A 273 17.44 -6.69 -3.50
N ASP A 274 18.68 -7.14 -3.27
CA ASP A 274 19.91 -6.62 -3.91
C ASP A 274 20.03 -5.10 -3.73
N ILE A 275 19.71 -4.63 -2.52
CA ILE A 275 19.73 -3.22 -2.11
C ILE A 275 20.66 -3.07 -0.91
N ASP A 276 21.69 -2.20 -1.02
CA ASP A 276 22.44 -1.70 0.12
C ASP A 276 21.57 -0.66 0.85
N ILE A 277 21.08 -1.01 2.05
CA ILE A 277 20.23 -0.10 2.83
C ILE A 277 20.96 1.15 3.29
N TYR A 278 22.27 1.10 3.45
CA TYR A 278 23.06 2.27 3.83
C TYR A 278 23.21 3.24 2.66
N GLU A 279 23.39 2.73 1.43
CA GLU A 279 23.33 3.55 0.22
C GLU A 279 21.92 4.16 0.07
N LEU A 280 20.88 3.36 0.29
CA LEU A 280 19.50 3.85 0.25
C LEU A 280 19.24 4.95 1.31
N GLN A 281 19.80 4.81 2.50
CA GLN A 281 19.77 5.82 3.56
C GLN A 281 20.42 7.15 3.11
N GLU A 282 21.60 7.08 2.50
CA GLU A 282 22.31 8.26 2.00
C GLU A 282 21.51 8.98 0.90
N VAL A 283 20.96 8.20 -0.06
CA VAL A 283 20.15 8.73 -1.15
C VAL A 283 18.87 9.37 -0.61
N THR A 284 18.20 8.73 0.33
CA THR A 284 16.97 9.25 0.96
C THR A 284 17.26 10.54 1.73
N ALA A 285 18.34 10.59 2.49
CA ALA A 285 18.76 11.79 3.22
C ALA A 285 19.09 12.95 2.27
N ARG A 286 19.82 12.69 1.18
CA ARG A 286 20.10 13.69 0.13
C ARG A 286 18.82 14.21 -0.51
N ASN A 287 17.94 13.32 -0.95
CA ASN A 287 16.67 13.70 -1.58
C ASN A 287 15.76 14.48 -0.62
N THR A 288 15.75 14.15 0.67
CA THR A 288 15.06 14.91 1.71
C THR A 288 15.61 16.33 1.80
N GLN A 289 16.93 16.49 1.80
CA GLN A 289 17.57 17.80 1.87
C GLN A 289 17.30 18.63 0.60
N GLU A 290 17.25 18.03 -0.57
CA GLU A 290 16.90 18.72 -1.82
C GLU A 290 15.46 19.26 -1.78
N VAL A 291 14.50 18.48 -1.28
CA VAL A 291 13.09 18.92 -1.15
C VAL A 291 12.97 20.10 -0.20
N ILE A 292 13.66 20.07 0.95
CA ILE A 292 13.58 21.15 1.96
C ILE A 292 14.19 22.47 1.48
N ASN A 293 15.21 22.39 0.60
CA ASN A 293 15.92 23.56 0.10
C ASN A 293 15.27 24.21 -1.13
N ASN A 294 14.25 23.62 -1.72
CA ASN A 294 13.49 24.13 -2.88
C ASN A 294 12.22 24.85 -2.46
#